data_16afc0e4644383a20f048271dad32e6c
#
_entry.id   16afc0e4644383a20f048271dad32e6c
#
_cell.length_a   1.000
_cell.length_b   1.000
_cell.length_c   1.000
_cell.angle_alpha   90.00
_cell.angle_beta   90.00
_cell.angle_gamma   90.00
#
_symmetry.space_group_name_H-M   'P 1'
#
loop_
_entity.id
_entity.type
_entity.pdbx_description
1 polymer ?
#
loop_
_entity_poly.entity_id
_entity_poly.type
_entity_poly.pdbx_seq_one_letter_code
_entity_poly.pdbx_strand_id
1 'polypeptide(L)'
;LTARRVVVGRNLGIFSKQATVEPLVVLLGDLPETTDLILVWEKGSSGQRTAAVPKTLQSAFASVGAEIVEAAPSGRGRKAALQERLASAPVRLDAGARRAITERLADDLGRLASILDTLVSAFGPDASLSADDVIPFLGAASDVPPWELTDAIDDGDIVLAIDKLERMTIGGQRHPLQTLATLHNHYQRALQLDGAPVFDDRSAADHLGLTGSTFPARKALTLSRRLGPQRLQRAIELLARTDLDLRGATALDERTVMTVLVARLANLSR
;
A
#
# COMPACT_ATOMS: atom_id res chain seq x y z
N LEU A 1 -41.62 -4.41 9.61
CA LEU A 1 -41.21 -3.63 8.42
C LEU A 1 -40.56 -2.37 8.91
N THR A 2 -39.22 -2.20 8.66
CA THR A 2 -38.47 -0.99 8.98
C THR A 2 -38.98 0.14 8.10
N ALA A 3 -39.31 1.28 8.71
CA ALA A 3 -39.84 2.44 8.00
C ALA A 3 -38.79 3.04 6.99
N ARG A 4 -37.52 2.77 7.20
CA ARG A 4 -36.40 3.23 6.36
C ARG A 4 -35.26 2.22 6.38
N ARG A 5 -34.55 2.07 5.24
CA ARG A 5 -33.36 1.21 5.13
C ARG A 5 -32.17 1.99 4.60
N VAL A 6 -30.98 1.65 5.07
CA VAL A 6 -29.72 2.16 4.54
C VAL A 6 -29.00 1.02 3.82
N VAL A 7 -28.64 1.23 2.57
CA VAL A 7 -27.86 0.28 1.77
C VAL A 7 -26.51 0.92 1.47
N VAL A 8 -25.41 0.20 1.79
CA VAL A 8 -24.05 0.70 1.57
C VAL A 8 -23.36 -0.20 0.54
N GLY A 9 -23.03 0.38 -0.62
CA GLY A 9 -22.21 -0.25 -1.65
C GLY A 9 -20.75 0.18 -1.48
N ARG A 10 -19.83 -0.79 -1.33
CA ARG A 10 -18.39 -0.53 -1.16
C ARG A 10 -17.56 -1.09 -2.31
N ASN A 11 -16.29 -0.66 -2.41
CA ASN A 11 -15.33 -1.11 -3.43
C ASN A 11 -15.77 -0.82 -4.88
N LEU A 12 -16.58 0.20 -5.11
CA LEU A 12 -17.11 0.51 -6.44
C LEU A 12 -16.03 1.03 -7.41
N GLY A 13 -14.88 1.44 -6.90
CA GLY A 13 -13.74 1.87 -7.71
C GLY A 13 -13.12 0.80 -8.63
N ILE A 14 -13.57 -0.47 -8.53
CA ILE A 14 -13.21 -1.54 -9.47
C ILE A 14 -13.99 -1.45 -10.79
N PHE A 15 -15.13 -0.75 -10.82
CA PHE A 15 -15.99 -0.66 -11.98
C PHE A 15 -15.55 0.51 -12.89
N SER A 16 -14.73 0.18 -13.90
CA SER A 16 -14.20 1.18 -14.85
C SER A 16 -15.01 1.30 -16.14
N LYS A 17 -15.84 0.30 -16.46
CA LYS A 17 -16.59 0.23 -17.72
C LYS A 17 -18.03 0.71 -17.54
N GLN A 18 -18.52 1.49 -18.50
CA GLN A 18 -19.89 2.00 -18.49
C GLN A 18 -20.93 0.88 -18.36
N ALA A 19 -20.79 -0.21 -19.08
CA ALA A 19 -21.71 -1.34 -19.03
C ALA A 19 -21.83 -2.00 -17.64
N THR A 20 -20.79 -1.88 -16.80
CA THR A 20 -20.82 -2.46 -15.45
C THR A 20 -21.54 -1.59 -14.42
N VAL A 21 -21.72 -0.29 -14.71
CA VAL A 21 -22.44 0.64 -13.83
C VAL A 21 -23.88 0.89 -14.31
N GLU A 22 -24.26 0.42 -15.47
CA GLU A 22 -25.61 0.59 -16.03
C GLU A 22 -26.73 0.12 -15.09
N PRO A 23 -26.66 -1.06 -14.46
CA PRO A 23 -27.68 -1.49 -13.50
C PRO A 23 -27.82 -0.55 -12.31
N LEU A 24 -26.73 0.10 -11.89
CA LEU A 24 -26.73 1.08 -10.82
C LEU A 24 -27.38 2.39 -11.25
N VAL A 25 -27.15 2.83 -12.50
CA VAL A 25 -27.80 4.00 -13.07
C VAL A 25 -29.32 3.79 -13.14
N VAL A 26 -29.77 2.60 -13.56
CA VAL A 26 -31.21 2.25 -13.59
C VAL A 26 -31.79 2.26 -12.17
N LEU A 27 -31.11 1.66 -11.20
CA LEU A 27 -31.52 1.64 -9.81
C LEU A 27 -31.68 3.03 -9.22
N LEU A 28 -30.77 3.96 -9.54
CA LEU A 28 -30.84 5.35 -9.06
C LEU A 28 -32.08 6.08 -9.57
N GLY A 29 -32.56 5.74 -10.77
CA GLY A 29 -33.79 6.32 -11.34
C GLY A 29 -35.08 5.81 -10.70
N ASP A 30 -35.04 4.69 -10.01
CA ASP A 30 -36.22 4.06 -9.39
C ASP A 30 -35.93 3.63 -7.93
N LEU A 31 -35.17 4.46 -7.21
CA LEU A 31 -34.85 4.19 -5.82
C LEU A 31 -36.04 4.49 -4.91
N PRO A 32 -36.52 3.53 -4.08
CA PRO A 32 -37.61 3.76 -3.17
C PRO A 32 -37.29 4.87 -2.15
N GLU A 33 -38.23 5.78 -1.89
CA GLU A 33 -38.09 6.88 -0.93
C GLU A 33 -37.70 6.42 0.50
N THR A 34 -37.97 5.17 0.81
CA THR A 34 -37.63 4.53 2.09
C THR A 34 -36.20 3.99 2.14
N THR A 35 -35.41 4.21 1.09
CA THR A 35 -34.04 3.66 0.98
C THR A 35 -33.03 4.77 0.84
N ASP A 36 -32.10 4.84 1.79
CA ASP A 36 -30.89 5.67 1.68
C ASP A 36 -29.78 4.82 1.07
N LEU A 37 -29.22 5.26 -0.06
CA LEU A 37 -28.14 4.56 -0.76
C LEU A 37 -26.82 5.32 -0.58
N ILE A 38 -25.83 4.69 0.05
CA ILE A 38 -24.49 5.23 0.21
C ILE A 38 -23.55 4.42 -0.68
N LEU A 39 -22.90 5.08 -1.62
CA LEU A 39 -21.97 4.46 -2.57
C LEU A 39 -20.54 4.92 -2.29
N VAL A 40 -19.65 3.98 -1.93
CA VAL A 40 -18.27 4.29 -1.61
C VAL A 40 -17.39 3.91 -2.79
N TRP A 41 -16.85 4.96 -3.47
CA TRP A 41 -15.95 4.81 -4.60
C TRP A 41 -14.51 4.77 -4.12
N GLU A 42 -14.08 3.62 -3.67
CA GLU A 42 -12.77 3.40 -3.08
C GLU A 42 -11.96 2.33 -3.83
N LYS A 43 -10.65 2.27 -3.55
CA LYS A 43 -9.81 1.16 -4.01
C LYS A 43 -10.29 -0.14 -3.41
N GLY A 44 -10.50 -1.16 -4.24
CA GLY A 44 -10.62 -2.52 -3.76
C GLY A 44 -9.31 -3.01 -3.11
N SER A 45 -9.39 -4.09 -2.36
CA SER A 45 -8.25 -4.75 -1.69
C SER A 45 -7.14 -5.22 -2.65
N SER A 46 -7.36 -5.21 -3.95
CA SER A 46 -6.43 -5.69 -4.99
C SER A 46 -5.28 -4.75 -5.35
N GLY A 47 -5.12 -3.60 -4.67
CA GLY A 47 -4.04 -2.65 -4.95
C GLY A 47 -4.11 -1.92 -6.30
N GLN A 48 -5.12 -2.19 -7.13
CA GLN A 48 -5.32 -1.54 -8.41
C GLN A 48 -5.66 -0.05 -8.23
N ARG A 49 -5.32 0.76 -9.23
CA ARG A 49 -5.73 2.18 -9.26
C ARG A 49 -7.25 2.27 -9.25
N THR A 50 -7.79 3.11 -8.37
CA THR A 50 -9.22 3.43 -8.39
C THR A 50 -9.57 4.03 -9.75
N ALA A 51 -10.52 3.42 -10.47
CA ALA A 51 -11.02 4.00 -11.70
C ALA A 51 -11.77 5.32 -11.40
N ALA A 52 -11.73 6.25 -12.34
CA ALA A 52 -12.57 7.43 -12.23
C ALA A 52 -14.05 7.02 -12.30
N VAL A 53 -14.91 7.73 -11.58
CA VAL A 53 -16.37 7.52 -11.66
C VAL A 53 -16.83 7.74 -13.10
N PRO A 54 -17.49 6.76 -13.75
CA PRO A 54 -17.98 6.92 -15.13
C PRO A 54 -18.92 8.11 -15.26
N LYS A 55 -18.82 8.85 -16.39
CA LYS A 55 -19.64 10.06 -16.62
C LYS A 55 -21.14 9.80 -16.57
N THR A 56 -21.59 8.66 -17.04
CA THR A 56 -23.01 8.25 -16.98
C THR A 56 -23.51 8.16 -15.55
N LEU A 57 -22.69 7.61 -14.64
CA LEU A 57 -23.03 7.53 -13.23
C LEU A 57 -22.99 8.91 -12.55
N GLN A 58 -22.03 9.77 -12.91
CA GLN A 58 -22.00 11.17 -12.43
C GLN A 58 -23.25 11.93 -12.84
N SER A 59 -23.70 11.76 -14.08
CA SER A 59 -24.94 12.38 -14.57
C SER A 59 -26.18 11.85 -13.86
N ALA A 60 -26.21 10.54 -13.56
CA ALA A 60 -27.29 9.93 -12.79
C ALA A 60 -27.34 10.49 -11.34
N PHE A 61 -26.18 10.67 -10.68
CA PHE A 61 -26.14 11.32 -9.36
C PHE A 61 -26.69 12.75 -9.41
N ALA A 62 -26.29 13.52 -10.40
CA ALA A 62 -26.78 14.89 -10.55
C ALA A 62 -28.31 14.94 -10.80
N SER A 63 -28.86 13.98 -11.57
CA SER A 63 -30.30 13.95 -11.88
C SER A 63 -31.17 13.60 -10.66
N VAL A 64 -30.63 12.82 -9.70
CA VAL A 64 -31.37 12.47 -8.47
C VAL A 64 -31.00 13.36 -7.28
N GLY A 65 -30.20 14.41 -7.49
CA GLY A 65 -29.79 15.33 -6.44
C GLY A 65 -28.90 14.67 -5.36
N ALA A 66 -28.12 13.65 -5.74
CA ALA A 66 -27.23 12.97 -4.81
C ALA A 66 -26.09 13.89 -4.35
N GLU A 67 -25.76 13.85 -3.06
CA GLU A 67 -24.61 14.52 -2.51
C GLU A 67 -23.33 13.73 -2.82
N ILE A 68 -22.32 14.40 -3.40
CA ILE A 68 -21.01 13.80 -3.67
C ILE A 68 -20.01 14.39 -2.67
N VAL A 69 -19.50 13.53 -1.78
CA VAL A 69 -18.53 13.90 -0.76
C VAL A 69 -17.15 13.32 -1.11
N GLU A 70 -16.15 14.17 -1.21
CA GLU A 70 -14.76 13.75 -1.36
C GLU A 70 -14.18 13.40 0.04
N ALA A 71 -14.31 12.14 0.43
CA ALA A 71 -13.94 11.66 1.77
C ALA A 71 -12.42 11.57 2.01
N ALA A 72 -11.63 11.52 0.93
CA ALA A 72 -10.18 11.41 1.01
C ALA A 72 -9.51 12.41 0.05
N PRO A 73 -9.02 13.54 0.55
CA PRO A 73 -8.30 14.49 -0.27
C PRO A 73 -7.05 13.88 -0.87
N SER A 74 -6.80 14.10 -2.16
CA SER A 74 -5.65 13.60 -2.90
C SER A 74 -4.53 14.65 -3.00
N GLY A 75 -3.28 14.19 -3.11
CA GLY A 75 -2.14 15.06 -3.40
C GLY A 75 -1.95 16.21 -2.40
N ARG A 76 -1.98 17.46 -2.88
CA ARG A 76 -1.76 18.67 -2.05
C ARG A 76 -2.83 18.86 -0.97
N GLY A 77 -4.07 18.45 -1.23
CA GLY A 77 -5.16 18.53 -0.27
C GLY A 77 -4.96 17.62 0.95
N ARG A 78 -4.27 16.49 0.79
CA ARG A 78 -3.97 15.56 1.88
C ARG A 78 -3.09 16.19 2.97
N LYS A 79 -2.04 16.90 2.59
CA LYS A 79 -1.17 17.61 3.56
C LYS A 79 -1.93 18.67 4.34
N ALA A 80 -2.78 19.43 3.65
CA ALA A 80 -3.61 20.44 4.30
C ALA A 80 -4.60 19.81 5.30
N ALA A 81 -5.30 18.76 4.89
CA ALA A 81 -6.23 18.03 5.75
C ALA A 81 -5.54 17.39 6.98
N LEU A 82 -4.32 16.85 6.80
CA LEU A 82 -3.54 16.32 7.90
C LEU A 82 -3.15 17.42 8.87
N GLN A 83 -2.65 18.56 8.38
CA GLN A 83 -2.27 19.70 9.21
C GLN A 83 -3.46 20.28 9.98
N GLU A 84 -4.61 20.41 9.33
CA GLU A 84 -5.85 20.87 9.94
C GLU A 84 -6.30 19.92 11.07
N ARG A 85 -6.30 18.61 10.82
CA ARG A 85 -6.65 17.62 11.85
C ARG A 85 -5.66 17.60 13.02
N LEU A 86 -4.36 17.77 12.75
CA LEU A 86 -3.35 17.88 13.81
C LEU A 86 -3.45 19.21 14.57
N ALA A 87 -3.91 20.28 13.94
CA ALA A 87 -4.14 21.56 14.61
C ALA A 87 -5.38 21.55 15.50
N SER A 88 -6.42 20.80 15.10
CA SER A 88 -7.67 20.61 15.87
C SER A 88 -7.62 19.39 16.81
N ALA A 89 -6.44 18.79 16.99
CA ALA A 89 -6.29 17.63 17.87
C ALA A 89 -6.67 17.96 19.32
N PRO A 90 -7.30 17.01 20.04
CA PRO A 90 -7.69 17.20 21.44
C PRO A 90 -6.51 17.17 22.43
N VAL A 91 -5.27 17.08 21.91
CA VAL A 91 -4.00 17.19 22.63
C VAL A 91 -3.12 18.25 21.96
N ARG A 92 -2.24 18.89 22.72
CA ARG A 92 -1.30 19.90 22.21
C ARG A 92 -0.02 19.20 21.74
N LEU A 93 0.19 19.16 20.43
CA LEU A 93 1.35 18.54 19.82
C LEU A 93 2.40 19.60 19.50
N ASP A 94 3.63 19.42 19.95
CA ASP A 94 4.74 20.27 19.53
C ASP A 94 5.14 19.98 18.06
N ALA A 95 6.10 20.73 17.53
CA ALA A 95 6.56 20.56 16.15
C ALA A 95 7.18 19.18 15.89
N GLY A 96 7.89 18.62 16.88
CA GLY A 96 8.49 17.29 16.84
C GLY A 96 7.44 16.18 16.81
N ALA A 97 6.43 16.28 17.69
CA ALA A 97 5.31 15.34 17.74
C ALA A 97 4.51 15.33 16.44
N ARG A 98 4.18 16.51 15.90
CA ARG A 98 3.47 16.63 14.60
C ARG A 98 4.28 16.03 13.46
N ARG A 99 5.58 16.26 13.46
CA ARG A 99 6.48 15.67 12.46
C ARG A 99 6.54 14.16 12.59
N ALA A 100 6.72 13.61 13.79
CA ALA A 100 6.75 12.18 14.05
C ALA A 100 5.46 11.48 13.60
N ILE A 101 4.29 12.06 13.94
CA ILE A 101 2.99 11.56 13.51
C ILE A 101 2.88 11.60 11.97
N THR A 102 3.26 12.72 11.34
CA THR A 102 3.17 12.88 9.88
C THR A 102 4.04 11.86 9.14
N GLU A 103 5.28 11.66 9.58
CA GLU A 103 6.22 10.70 9.01
C GLU A 103 5.73 9.25 9.18
N ARG A 104 5.07 8.96 10.31
CA ARG A 104 4.55 7.63 10.63
C ARG A 104 3.26 7.27 9.89
N LEU A 105 2.39 8.25 9.69
CA LEU A 105 1.12 8.07 8.97
C LEU A 105 1.35 7.85 7.46
N ALA A 106 2.43 8.39 6.91
CA ALA A 106 2.69 8.39 5.47
C ALA A 106 1.43 8.75 4.67
N ASP A 107 0.80 7.76 4.04
CA ASP A 107 -0.40 7.95 3.22
C ASP A 107 -1.72 7.55 3.94
N ASP A 108 -1.68 7.00 5.15
CA ASP A 108 -2.86 6.50 5.85
C ASP A 108 -3.43 7.49 6.87
N LEU A 109 -4.19 8.48 6.38
CA LEU A 109 -4.90 9.43 7.25
C LEU A 109 -6.00 8.79 8.12
N GLY A 110 -6.46 7.59 7.76
CA GLY A 110 -7.50 6.88 8.51
C GLY A 110 -7.05 6.52 9.93
N ARG A 111 -5.75 6.29 10.12
CA ARG A 111 -5.17 5.95 11.43
C ARG A 111 -5.01 7.15 12.36
N LEU A 112 -5.05 8.38 11.85
CA LEU A 112 -4.83 9.56 12.68
C LEU A 112 -5.85 9.66 13.83
N ALA A 113 -7.11 9.39 13.58
CA ALA A 113 -8.14 9.43 14.60
C ALA A 113 -7.83 8.46 15.76
N SER A 114 -7.52 7.19 15.41
CA SER A 114 -7.17 6.17 16.40
C SER A 114 -5.89 6.51 17.20
N ILE A 115 -4.89 7.14 16.55
CA ILE A 115 -3.69 7.60 17.25
C ILE A 115 -4.03 8.71 18.24
N LEU A 116 -4.81 9.71 17.81
CA LEU A 116 -5.22 10.82 18.68
C LEU A 116 -6.06 10.32 19.86
N ASP A 117 -7.00 9.41 19.65
CA ASP A 117 -7.80 8.78 20.69
C ASP A 117 -6.92 8.03 21.72
N THR A 118 -5.90 7.32 21.23
CA THR A 118 -4.94 6.61 22.07
C THR A 118 -4.12 7.60 22.92
N LEU A 119 -3.65 8.70 22.31
CA LEU A 119 -2.90 9.73 23.04
C LEU A 119 -3.77 10.42 24.09
N VAL A 120 -5.03 10.74 23.78
CA VAL A 120 -5.97 11.28 24.75
C VAL A 120 -6.21 10.31 25.91
N SER A 121 -6.36 9.02 25.59
CA SER A 121 -6.58 7.99 26.61
C SER A 121 -5.36 7.81 27.54
N ALA A 122 -4.15 7.96 27.00
CA ALA A 122 -2.91 7.79 27.76
C ALA A 122 -2.51 9.01 28.58
N PHE A 123 -2.72 10.24 28.07
CA PHE A 123 -2.20 11.47 28.65
C PHE A 123 -3.28 12.45 29.10
N GLY A 124 -4.52 12.20 28.74
CA GLY A 124 -5.65 13.10 29.00
C GLY A 124 -5.83 14.17 27.91
N PRO A 125 -7.01 14.81 27.85
CA PRO A 125 -7.27 15.92 26.95
C PRO A 125 -6.38 17.14 27.33
N ASP A 126 -6.04 17.95 26.33
CA ASP A 126 -5.19 19.15 26.46
C ASP A 126 -3.74 18.90 26.93
N ALA A 127 -3.31 17.65 27.06
CA ALA A 127 -1.92 17.33 27.39
C ALA A 127 -0.96 17.88 26.32
N SER A 128 0.19 18.41 26.76
CA SER A 128 1.25 18.90 25.87
C SER A 128 2.25 17.79 25.64
N LEU A 129 2.36 17.32 24.38
CA LEU A 129 3.12 16.14 24.00
C LEU A 129 4.26 16.51 23.06
N SER A 130 5.45 15.97 23.37
CA SER A 130 6.66 16.02 22.55
C SER A 130 6.76 14.80 21.61
N ALA A 131 7.79 14.79 20.75
CA ALA A 131 8.07 13.63 19.90
C ALA A 131 8.29 12.34 20.73
N ASP A 132 9.03 12.43 21.85
CA ASP A 132 9.34 11.26 22.69
C ASP A 132 8.08 10.69 23.36
N ASP A 133 7.09 11.54 23.68
CA ASP A 133 5.82 11.11 24.24
C ASP A 133 4.96 10.36 23.23
N VAL A 134 4.96 10.78 21.94
CA VAL A 134 4.07 10.21 20.93
C VAL A 134 4.65 8.99 20.22
N ILE A 135 5.97 8.92 20.02
CA ILE A 135 6.64 7.84 19.28
C ILE A 135 6.23 6.43 19.76
N PRO A 136 6.16 6.14 21.08
CA PRO A 136 5.76 4.82 21.57
C PRO A 136 4.34 4.39 21.14
N PHE A 137 3.44 5.36 20.93
CA PHE A 137 2.04 5.13 20.57
C PHE A 137 1.79 5.10 19.06
N LEU A 138 2.77 5.52 18.25
CA LEU A 138 2.62 5.52 16.78
C LEU A 138 2.75 4.13 16.17
N GLY A 139 3.09 3.11 16.97
CA GLY A 139 3.39 1.77 16.51
C GLY A 139 4.66 1.70 15.65
N ALA A 140 5.06 0.52 15.24
CA ALA A 140 6.04 0.37 14.17
C ALA A 140 5.49 1.07 12.92
N ALA A 141 6.31 1.81 12.17
CA ALA A 141 5.87 2.47 10.94
C ALA A 141 5.21 1.42 10.04
N SER A 142 3.90 1.51 9.90
CA SER A 142 3.08 0.46 9.30
C SER A 142 3.20 0.38 7.78
N ASP A 143 4.00 1.26 7.18
CA ASP A 143 4.21 1.27 5.75
C ASP A 143 5.69 1.44 5.43
N VAL A 144 6.44 0.37 5.68
CA VAL A 144 7.73 0.23 5.02
C VAL A 144 7.43 -0.01 3.53
N PRO A 145 7.76 0.95 2.66
CA PRO A 145 7.54 0.75 1.24
C PRO A 145 8.29 -0.50 0.75
N PRO A 146 7.70 -1.30 -0.14
CA PRO A 146 8.32 -2.55 -0.61
C PRO A 146 9.74 -2.37 -1.18
N TRP A 147 10.03 -1.19 -1.73
CA TRP A 147 11.36 -0.90 -2.26
C TRP A 147 12.44 -0.76 -1.18
N GLU A 148 12.11 -0.39 0.06
CA GLU A 148 13.10 -0.36 1.14
C GLU A 148 13.58 -1.77 1.51
N LEU A 149 12.68 -2.76 1.47
CA LEU A 149 13.07 -4.16 1.65
C LEU A 149 13.95 -4.65 0.49
N THR A 150 13.54 -4.38 -0.77
CA THR A 150 14.33 -4.80 -1.93
C THR A 150 15.69 -4.09 -1.98
N ASP A 151 15.78 -2.82 -1.58
CA ASP A 151 17.03 -2.08 -1.54
C ASP A 151 17.98 -2.67 -0.48
N ALA A 152 17.50 -2.95 0.73
CA ALA A 152 18.30 -3.58 1.77
C ALA A 152 18.80 -4.98 1.35
N ILE A 153 17.96 -5.76 0.64
CA ILE A 153 18.35 -7.05 0.08
C ILE A 153 19.41 -6.86 -1.02
N ASP A 154 19.19 -5.91 -1.92
CA ASP A 154 20.12 -5.61 -3.00
C ASP A 154 21.48 -5.15 -2.47
N ASP A 155 21.50 -4.36 -1.41
CA ASP A 155 22.74 -3.90 -0.75
C ASP A 155 23.45 -5.01 0.05
N GLY A 156 22.81 -6.19 0.21
CA GLY A 156 23.35 -7.30 0.97
C GLY A 156 23.32 -7.07 2.49
N ASP A 157 22.56 -6.08 2.97
CA ASP A 157 22.39 -5.79 4.39
C ASP A 157 21.29 -6.68 5.00
N ILE A 158 21.73 -7.83 5.49
CA ILE A 158 20.83 -8.86 6.08
C ILE A 158 20.06 -8.30 7.28
N VAL A 159 20.73 -7.51 8.14
CA VAL A 159 20.13 -6.99 9.37
C VAL A 159 19.02 -5.99 9.03
N LEU A 160 19.32 -5.04 8.14
CA LEU A 160 18.36 -4.06 7.68
C LEU A 160 17.20 -4.72 6.91
N ALA A 161 17.50 -5.72 6.06
CA ALA A 161 16.47 -6.43 5.31
C ALA A 161 15.49 -7.20 6.22
N ILE A 162 15.97 -7.82 7.29
CA ILE A 162 15.12 -8.50 8.29
C ILE A 162 14.30 -7.46 9.07
N ASP A 163 14.88 -6.34 9.51
CA ASP A 163 14.14 -5.25 10.16
C ASP A 163 12.99 -4.74 9.26
N LYS A 164 13.28 -4.49 7.97
CA LYS A 164 12.24 -4.06 7.01
C LYS A 164 11.15 -5.10 6.82
N LEU A 165 11.51 -6.38 6.71
CA LEU A 165 10.54 -7.48 6.62
C LEU A 165 9.63 -7.52 7.85
N GLU A 166 10.19 -7.46 9.06
CA GLU A 166 9.42 -7.50 10.29
C GLU A 166 8.46 -6.31 10.40
N ARG A 167 8.92 -5.13 10.07
CA ARG A 167 8.08 -3.93 10.07
C ARG A 167 6.97 -3.98 9.03
N MET A 168 7.20 -4.61 7.87
CA MET A 168 6.16 -4.81 6.84
C MET A 168 5.11 -5.84 7.28
N THR A 169 5.51 -6.91 7.96
CA THR A 169 4.62 -8.01 8.33
C THR A 169 3.88 -7.73 9.64
N ILE A 170 4.57 -7.33 10.69
CA ILE A 170 3.98 -7.09 12.02
C ILE A 170 3.29 -5.74 12.07
N GLY A 171 3.97 -4.67 11.63
CA GLY A 171 3.45 -3.30 11.67
C GLY A 171 2.51 -2.96 10.51
N GLY A 172 2.78 -3.48 9.32
CA GLY A 172 2.05 -3.19 8.09
C GLY A 172 0.93 -4.17 7.75
N GLN A 173 0.71 -5.20 8.56
CA GLN A 173 -0.28 -6.27 8.32
C GLN A 173 -0.19 -6.86 6.89
N ARG A 174 0.98 -6.78 6.28
CA ARG A 174 1.16 -7.26 4.92
C ARG A 174 1.34 -8.78 4.92
N HIS A 175 0.46 -9.46 4.21
CA HIS A 175 0.48 -10.92 4.13
C HIS A 175 1.81 -11.41 3.51
N PRO A 176 2.45 -12.48 4.04
CA PRO A 176 3.72 -13.03 3.53
C PRO A 176 3.72 -13.29 2.02
N LEU A 177 2.63 -13.84 1.46
CA LEU A 177 2.50 -14.08 0.02
C LEU A 177 2.51 -12.78 -0.82
N GLN A 178 2.03 -11.64 -0.28
CA GLN A 178 2.12 -10.35 -0.97
C GLN A 178 3.56 -9.83 -1.01
N THR A 179 4.30 -10.03 0.09
CA THR A 179 5.72 -9.70 0.16
C THR A 179 6.53 -10.61 -0.79
N LEU A 180 6.23 -11.92 -0.80
CA LEU A 180 6.84 -12.87 -1.73
C LEU A 180 6.60 -12.47 -3.19
N ALA A 181 5.37 -12.10 -3.56
CA ALA A 181 5.04 -11.65 -4.91
C ALA A 181 5.84 -10.39 -5.31
N THR A 182 6.05 -9.46 -4.37
CA THR A 182 6.88 -8.27 -4.59
C THR A 182 8.33 -8.65 -4.89
N LEU A 183 8.91 -9.55 -4.08
CA LEU A 183 10.27 -10.05 -4.29
C LEU A 183 10.39 -10.83 -5.60
N HIS A 184 9.40 -11.66 -5.91
CA HIS A 184 9.35 -12.39 -7.18
C HIS A 184 9.37 -11.43 -8.38
N ASN A 185 8.51 -10.42 -8.39
CA ASN A 185 8.48 -9.43 -9.46
C ASN A 185 9.80 -8.64 -9.59
N HIS A 186 10.48 -8.39 -8.47
CA HIS A 186 11.77 -7.69 -8.45
C HIS A 186 12.85 -8.53 -9.16
N TYR A 187 13.02 -9.79 -8.79
CA TYR A 187 14.01 -10.68 -9.40
C TYR A 187 13.65 -11.12 -10.81
N GLN A 188 12.35 -11.31 -11.10
CA GLN A 188 11.87 -11.65 -12.44
C GLN A 188 12.23 -10.56 -13.47
N ARG A 189 12.08 -9.29 -13.12
CA ARG A 189 12.50 -8.17 -13.99
C ARG A 189 14.00 -8.19 -14.26
N ALA A 190 14.80 -8.44 -13.22
CA ALA A 190 16.24 -8.53 -13.38
C ALA A 190 16.64 -9.72 -14.26
N LEU A 191 15.97 -10.88 -14.12
CA LEU A 191 16.20 -12.06 -14.92
C LEU A 191 15.79 -11.85 -16.40
N GLN A 192 14.70 -11.11 -16.66
CA GLN A 192 14.27 -10.79 -18.02
C GLN A 192 15.29 -9.89 -18.77
N LEU A 193 16.07 -9.10 -18.02
CA LEU A 193 17.12 -8.27 -18.60
C LEU A 193 18.49 -8.97 -18.72
N ASP A 194 18.62 -10.15 -18.13
CA ASP A 194 19.87 -10.92 -18.21
C ASP A 194 20.05 -11.47 -19.63
N GLY A 195 21.18 -11.10 -20.26
CA GLY A 195 21.45 -11.44 -21.66
C GLY A 195 20.60 -10.70 -22.69
N ALA A 196 19.70 -9.80 -22.29
CA ALA A 196 18.93 -8.99 -23.22
C ALA A 196 19.80 -7.90 -23.86
N PRO A 197 19.56 -7.50 -25.13
CA PRO A 197 20.33 -6.47 -25.83
C PRO A 197 19.89 -5.07 -25.37
N VAL A 198 19.99 -4.80 -24.07
CA VAL A 198 19.61 -3.53 -23.43
C VAL A 198 20.85 -2.83 -22.90
N PHE A 199 20.99 -1.54 -23.20
CA PHE A 199 22.20 -0.78 -22.88
C PHE A 199 21.96 0.31 -21.86
N ASP A 200 20.71 0.83 -21.78
CA ASP A 200 20.32 1.95 -20.93
C ASP A 200 18.96 1.73 -20.27
N ASP A 201 18.57 2.66 -19.39
CA ASP A 201 17.32 2.59 -18.62
C ASP A 201 16.07 2.58 -19.50
N ARG A 202 16.14 3.26 -20.67
CA ARG A 202 14.99 3.38 -21.58
C ARG A 202 14.78 2.09 -22.36
N SER A 203 15.84 1.55 -22.97
CA SER A 203 15.76 0.25 -23.64
C SER A 203 15.37 -0.89 -22.69
N ALA A 204 15.82 -0.82 -21.43
CA ALA A 204 15.40 -1.77 -20.41
C ALA A 204 13.91 -1.60 -20.05
N ALA A 205 13.39 -0.37 -19.95
CA ALA A 205 11.98 -0.12 -19.70
C ALA A 205 11.10 -0.60 -20.85
N ASP A 206 11.50 -0.35 -22.08
CA ASP A 206 10.82 -0.79 -23.30
C ASP A 206 10.80 -2.35 -23.38
N HIS A 207 11.93 -2.99 -23.07
CA HIS A 207 12.03 -4.45 -23.05
C HIS A 207 11.10 -5.09 -21.99
N LEU A 208 10.96 -4.45 -20.83
CA LEU A 208 10.07 -4.88 -19.75
C LEU A 208 8.61 -4.46 -19.95
N GLY A 209 8.28 -3.75 -21.04
CA GLY A 209 6.93 -3.24 -21.29
C GLY A 209 6.46 -2.20 -20.27
N LEU A 210 7.38 -1.48 -19.62
CA LEU A 210 7.07 -0.48 -18.60
C LEU A 210 6.76 0.86 -19.26
N THR A 211 5.59 1.43 -18.91
CA THR A 211 5.20 2.77 -19.34
C THR A 211 5.37 3.75 -18.18
N GLY A 212 5.94 4.92 -18.45
CA GLY A 212 6.13 6.00 -17.48
C GLY A 212 7.57 6.09 -16.95
N SER A 213 7.77 5.89 -15.65
CA SER A 213 9.10 6.02 -15.04
C SER A 213 10.04 4.87 -15.42
N THR A 214 11.27 5.22 -15.84
CA THR A 214 12.35 4.24 -16.12
C THR A 214 13.05 3.75 -14.84
N PHE A 215 12.73 4.31 -13.68
CA PHE A 215 13.38 3.98 -12.41
C PHE A 215 13.33 2.47 -12.06
N PRO A 216 12.18 1.76 -12.20
CA PRO A 216 12.13 0.32 -11.93
C PRO A 216 12.99 -0.50 -12.91
N ALA A 217 13.08 -0.07 -14.19
CA ALA A 217 13.93 -0.72 -15.18
C ALA A 217 15.41 -0.53 -14.87
N ARG A 218 15.81 0.68 -14.47
CA ARG A 218 17.17 0.97 -14.03
C ARG A 218 17.60 0.08 -12.86
N LYS A 219 16.76 -0.04 -11.82
CA LYS A 219 17.04 -0.93 -10.69
C LYS A 219 17.20 -2.38 -11.13
N ALA A 220 16.28 -2.87 -11.96
CA ALA A 220 16.34 -4.24 -12.48
C ALA A 220 17.61 -4.49 -13.32
N LEU A 221 18.01 -3.53 -14.16
CA LEU A 221 19.23 -3.62 -14.97
C LEU A 221 20.49 -3.62 -14.12
N THR A 222 20.53 -2.77 -13.09
CA THR A 222 21.64 -2.72 -12.12
C THR A 222 21.76 -4.04 -11.37
N LEU A 223 20.64 -4.59 -10.89
CA LEU A 223 20.61 -5.87 -10.20
C LEU A 223 21.05 -7.02 -11.10
N SER A 224 20.52 -7.08 -12.35
CA SER A 224 20.89 -8.08 -13.34
C SER A 224 22.40 -8.11 -13.59
N ARG A 225 23.00 -6.95 -13.84
CA ARG A 225 24.44 -6.83 -14.10
C ARG A 225 25.30 -7.21 -12.90
N ARG A 226 24.81 -6.93 -11.69
CA ARG A 226 25.54 -7.23 -10.45
C ARG A 226 25.50 -8.71 -10.09
N LEU A 227 24.34 -9.35 -10.17
CA LEU A 227 24.18 -10.74 -9.77
C LEU A 227 24.62 -11.73 -10.84
N GLY A 228 24.33 -11.42 -12.09
CA GLY A 228 24.54 -12.35 -13.21
C GLY A 228 23.59 -13.55 -13.19
N PRO A 229 23.63 -14.39 -14.25
CA PRO A 229 22.61 -15.42 -14.48
C PRO A 229 22.51 -16.44 -13.38
N GLN A 230 23.63 -16.90 -12.82
CA GLN A 230 23.67 -17.97 -11.82
C GLN A 230 23.01 -17.57 -10.50
N ARG A 231 23.31 -16.34 -10.01
CA ARG A 231 22.72 -15.85 -8.75
C ARG A 231 21.25 -15.47 -8.95
N LEU A 232 20.87 -14.95 -10.11
CA LEU A 232 19.48 -14.69 -10.46
C LEU A 232 18.66 -15.97 -10.50
N GLN A 233 19.16 -17.01 -11.16
CA GLN A 233 18.52 -18.33 -11.15
C GLN A 233 18.33 -18.83 -9.71
N ARG A 234 19.39 -18.72 -8.90
CA ARG A 234 19.32 -19.15 -7.49
C ARG A 234 18.30 -18.35 -6.69
N ALA A 235 18.15 -17.06 -6.93
CA ALA A 235 17.12 -16.24 -6.30
C ALA A 235 15.70 -16.73 -6.67
N ILE A 236 15.46 -17.04 -7.93
CA ILE A 236 14.15 -17.58 -8.39
C ILE A 236 13.87 -18.95 -7.75
N GLU A 237 14.86 -19.82 -7.65
CA GLU A 237 14.72 -21.13 -6.97
C GLU A 237 14.34 -20.96 -5.48
N LEU A 238 14.99 -20.01 -4.79
CA LEU A 238 14.67 -19.69 -3.39
C LEU A 238 13.23 -19.18 -3.24
N LEU A 239 12.80 -18.29 -4.14
CA LEU A 239 11.44 -17.77 -4.16
C LEU A 239 10.40 -18.87 -4.42
N ALA A 240 10.65 -19.73 -5.40
CA ALA A 240 9.76 -20.84 -5.73
C ALA A 240 9.64 -21.85 -4.58
N ARG A 241 10.77 -22.15 -3.91
CA ARG A 241 10.75 -23.02 -2.73
C ARG A 241 9.96 -22.39 -1.58
N THR A 242 10.16 -21.10 -1.35
CA THR A 242 9.42 -20.35 -0.32
C THR A 242 7.92 -20.30 -0.57
N ASP A 243 7.48 -20.19 -1.84
CA ASP A 243 6.05 -20.27 -2.17
C ASP A 243 5.44 -21.62 -1.75
N LEU A 244 6.14 -22.71 -1.99
CA LEU A 244 5.71 -24.05 -1.53
C LEU A 244 5.69 -24.15 0.00
N ASP A 245 6.73 -23.63 0.66
CA ASP A 245 6.83 -23.66 2.11
C ASP A 245 5.71 -22.86 2.80
N LEU A 246 5.36 -21.69 2.27
CA LEU A 246 4.22 -20.88 2.74
C LEU A 246 2.85 -21.51 2.46
N ARG A 247 2.78 -22.47 1.53
CA ARG A 247 1.56 -23.25 1.24
C ARG A 247 1.49 -24.57 2.00
N GLY A 248 2.38 -24.77 2.97
CA GLY A 248 2.34 -25.93 3.85
C GLY A 248 3.30 -27.07 3.49
N ALA A 249 4.29 -26.85 2.60
CA ALA A 249 5.33 -27.85 2.33
C ALA A 249 6.34 -28.00 3.49
N THR A 250 6.28 -27.14 4.50
CA THR A 250 7.11 -27.20 5.71
C THR A 250 6.26 -27.02 6.97
N ALA A 251 6.76 -27.49 8.12
CA ALA A 251 6.16 -27.24 9.44
C ALA A 251 6.62 -25.90 10.07
N LEU A 252 7.48 -25.13 9.38
CA LEU A 252 7.92 -23.84 9.87
C LEU A 252 6.79 -22.80 9.75
N ASP A 253 6.77 -21.87 10.69
CA ASP A 253 5.85 -20.73 10.62
C ASP A 253 6.24 -19.76 9.50
N GLU A 254 5.27 -19.01 9.01
CA GLU A 254 5.43 -18.09 7.88
C GLU A 254 6.51 -17.03 8.13
N ARG A 255 6.65 -16.56 9.38
CA ARG A 255 7.66 -15.56 9.74
C ARG A 255 9.06 -16.13 9.58
N THR A 256 9.30 -17.33 10.09
CA THR A 256 10.58 -18.03 9.95
C THR A 256 10.91 -18.28 8.48
N VAL A 257 9.94 -18.76 7.70
CA VAL A 257 10.10 -19.03 6.27
C VAL A 257 10.53 -17.75 5.53
N MET A 258 9.85 -16.64 5.76
CA MET A 258 10.16 -15.36 5.11
C MET A 258 11.50 -14.77 5.58
N THR A 259 11.83 -14.88 6.85
CA THR A 259 13.11 -14.41 7.41
C THR A 259 14.29 -15.16 6.76
N VAL A 260 14.18 -16.48 6.64
CA VAL A 260 15.20 -17.31 5.97
C VAL A 260 15.33 -16.94 4.49
N LEU A 261 14.23 -16.72 3.78
CA LEU A 261 14.26 -16.26 2.40
C LEU A 261 15.03 -14.94 2.27
N VAL A 262 14.63 -13.91 3.01
CA VAL A 262 15.22 -12.56 2.95
C VAL A 262 16.71 -12.60 3.27
N ALA A 263 17.11 -13.33 4.31
CA ALA A 263 18.51 -13.49 4.65
C ALA A 263 19.33 -14.17 3.53
N ARG A 264 18.77 -15.20 2.87
CA ARG A 264 19.41 -15.89 1.75
C ARG A 264 19.52 -15.00 0.51
N LEU A 265 18.47 -14.26 0.17
CA LEU A 265 18.49 -13.31 -0.95
C LEU A 265 19.52 -12.21 -0.73
N ALA A 266 19.56 -11.59 0.45
CA ALA A 266 20.56 -10.59 0.79
C ALA A 266 21.99 -11.15 0.73
N ASN A 267 22.19 -12.40 1.13
CA ASN A 267 23.50 -13.05 1.01
C ASN A 267 23.94 -13.29 -0.45
N LEU A 268 23.01 -13.47 -1.39
CA LEU A 268 23.34 -13.56 -2.82
C LEU A 268 23.88 -12.24 -3.39
N SER A 269 23.53 -11.12 -2.76
CA SER A 269 23.90 -9.76 -3.16
C SER A 269 25.27 -9.32 -2.61
N ARG A 270 25.87 -10.11 -1.75
CA ARG A 270 27.26 -9.95 -1.25
C ARG A 270 28.28 -10.61 -2.20
#